data_701e786bd78950723dd3dd64c866a32c
#
_entry.id   701e786bd78950723dd3dd64c866a32c
#
_cell.length_a   1.000
_cell.length_b   1.000
_cell.length_c   1.000
_cell.angle_alpha   90.00
_cell.angle_beta   90.00
_cell.angle_gamma   90.00
#
_symmetry.space_group_name_H-M   'P 1'
#
loop_
_entity.id
_entity.type
_entity.pdbx_description
1 polymer ?
#
loop_
_entity_poly.entity_id
_entity_poly.type
_entity_poly.pdbx_seq_one_letter_code
_entity_poly.pdbx_strand_id
1 'polypeptide(L)'
;KALSRLEEVGAVESLPTGEVIASEQPPELSEATQEAARAQECYQHYVRSRLEMMRGYAEVRDCRREYLLNYFGETLDEPCGFCDNCKAGVVVEEDEDSQPFPLNSRVIHSSWGEGQVMRYEGDKIVILFDEVGYKTFAVDFVRLRGLLKAID
;
A
#
# COMPACT_ATOMS: atom_id res chain seq x y z
N LYS A 1 7.34 -14.34 -17.07
CA LYS A 1 6.72 -13.07 -16.61
C LYS A 1 5.94 -12.36 -17.73
N ALA A 2 6.55 -12.11 -18.91
CA ALA A 2 5.83 -11.48 -20.03
C ALA A 2 4.69 -12.37 -20.52
N LEU A 3 4.94 -13.67 -20.74
CA LEU A 3 3.92 -14.63 -21.15
C LEU A 3 2.74 -14.67 -20.18
N SER A 4 2.99 -14.73 -18.85
CA SER A 4 1.90 -14.73 -17.86
C SER A 4 1.00 -13.48 -17.97
N ARG A 5 1.56 -12.32 -18.34
CA ARG A 5 0.76 -11.11 -18.54
C ARG A 5 -0.08 -11.17 -19.81
N LEU A 6 0.46 -11.77 -20.86
CA LEU A 6 -0.29 -11.99 -22.11
C LEU A 6 -1.41 -13.01 -21.93
N GLU A 7 -1.20 -14.02 -21.07
CA GLU A 7 -2.27 -14.96 -20.66
C GLU A 7 -3.37 -14.27 -19.86
N GLU A 8 -3.00 -13.43 -18.87
CA GLU A 8 -3.96 -12.68 -18.05
C GLU A 8 -4.86 -11.76 -18.87
N VAL A 9 -4.34 -11.18 -19.95
CA VAL A 9 -5.13 -10.34 -20.87
C VAL A 9 -5.77 -11.14 -22.01
N GLY A 10 -5.67 -12.47 -21.99
CA GLY A 10 -6.31 -13.36 -22.97
C GLY A 10 -5.73 -13.32 -24.38
N ALA A 11 -4.50 -12.85 -24.54
CA ALA A 11 -3.82 -12.82 -25.84
C ALA A 11 -3.23 -14.17 -26.24
N VAL A 12 -2.79 -14.96 -25.25
CA VAL A 12 -2.20 -16.29 -25.45
C VAL A 12 -2.72 -17.28 -24.40
N GLU A 13 -2.62 -18.56 -24.71
CA GLU A 13 -2.96 -19.66 -23.81
C GLU A 13 -1.78 -20.64 -23.72
N SER A 14 -1.47 -21.09 -22.50
CA SER A 14 -0.47 -22.13 -22.25
C SER A 14 -1.15 -23.50 -22.22
N LEU A 15 -0.71 -24.41 -23.09
CA LEU A 15 -1.18 -25.77 -23.12
C LEU A 15 -0.48 -26.63 -22.04
N PRO A 16 -1.10 -27.73 -21.59
CA PRO A 16 -0.47 -28.68 -20.65
C PRO A 16 0.85 -29.26 -21.15
N THR A 17 1.09 -29.21 -22.46
CA THR A 17 2.35 -29.62 -23.12
C THR A 17 3.49 -28.63 -22.89
N GLY A 18 3.20 -27.43 -22.39
CA GLY A 18 4.15 -26.33 -22.26
C GLY A 18 4.27 -25.44 -23.51
N GLU A 19 3.50 -25.75 -24.55
CA GLU A 19 3.39 -24.90 -25.74
C GLU A 19 2.50 -23.69 -25.45
N VAL A 20 2.81 -22.54 -26.05
CA VAL A 20 2.02 -21.33 -25.99
C VAL A 20 1.41 -21.04 -27.34
N ILE A 21 0.11 -20.92 -27.41
CA ILE A 21 -0.66 -20.63 -28.61
C ILE A 21 -1.37 -19.29 -28.50
N ALA A 22 -1.74 -18.69 -29.61
CA ALA A 22 -2.63 -17.54 -29.60
C ALA A 22 -4.02 -17.98 -29.15
N SER A 23 -4.70 -17.15 -28.36
CA SER A 23 -6.09 -17.36 -27.97
C SER A 23 -7.01 -17.46 -29.21
N GLU A 24 -8.13 -18.15 -29.11
CA GLU A 24 -9.11 -18.27 -30.22
C GLU A 24 -9.72 -16.90 -30.61
N GLN A 25 -9.82 -15.99 -29.64
CA GLN A 25 -10.32 -14.63 -29.85
C GLN A 25 -9.36 -13.62 -29.19
N PRO A 26 -8.15 -13.45 -29.75
CA PRO A 26 -7.17 -12.56 -29.15
C PRO A 26 -7.65 -11.09 -29.24
N PRO A 27 -7.41 -10.28 -28.20
CA PRO A 27 -7.64 -8.85 -28.27
C PRO A 27 -6.72 -8.22 -29.34
N GLU A 28 -7.04 -7.00 -29.74
CA GLU A 28 -6.20 -6.22 -30.65
C GLU A 28 -4.79 -6.11 -30.07
N LEU A 29 -3.75 -6.28 -30.89
CA LEU A 29 -2.36 -6.38 -30.41
C LEU A 29 -1.92 -5.12 -29.62
N SER A 30 -2.37 -3.96 -30.04
CA SER A 30 -2.08 -2.69 -29.37
C SER A 30 -2.74 -2.63 -27.98
N GLU A 31 -3.97 -3.10 -27.88
CA GLU A 31 -4.79 -3.15 -26.67
C GLU A 31 -4.21 -4.16 -25.67
N ALA A 32 -3.93 -5.36 -26.12
CA ALA A 32 -3.30 -6.41 -25.32
C ALA A 32 -1.93 -5.97 -24.76
N THR A 33 -1.13 -5.28 -25.57
CA THR A 33 0.18 -4.77 -25.15
C THR A 33 0.05 -3.69 -24.08
N GLN A 34 -0.87 -2.76 -24.24
CA GLN A 34 -1.10 -1.70 -23.25
C GLN A 34 -1.64 -2.25 -21.93
N GLU A 35 -2.57 -3.20 -22.01
CA GLU A 35 -3.15 -3.80 -20.81
C GLU A 35 -2.13 -4.67 -20.05
N ALA A 36 -1.34 -5.46 -20.75
CA ALA A 36 -0.24 -6.21 -20.17
C ALA A 36 0.82 -5.30 -19.53
N ALA A 37 1.13 -4.16 -20.15
CA ALA A 37 2.05 -3.17 -19.59
C ALA A 37 1.47 -2.55 -18.30
N ARG A 38 0.20 -2.14 -18.29
CA ARG A 38 -0.48 -1.62 -17.09
C ARG A 38 -0.51 -2.66 -15.96
N ALA A 39 -0.86 -3.90 -16.26
CA ALA A 39 -0.86 -4.98 -15.28
C ALA A 39 0.54 -5.21 -14.68
N GLN A 40 1.59 -5.09 -15.50
CA GLN A 40 2.97 -5.19 -15.03
C GLN A 40 3.37 -4.01 -14.14
N GLU A 41 2.96 -2.79 -14.46
CA GLU A 41 3.19 -1.60 -13.63
C GLU A 41 2.47 -1.71 -12.29
N CYS A 42 1.19 -2.07 -12.28
CA CYS A 42 0.43 -2.32 -11.05
C CYS A 42 1.11 -3.37 -10.17
N TYR A 43 1.56 -4.48 -10.75
CA TYR A 43 2.29 -5.51 -10.01
C TYR A 43 3.60 -4.99 -9.41
N GLN A 44 4.36 -4.20 -10.15
CA GLN A 44 5.60 -3.59 -9.64
C GLN A 44 5.32 -2.62 -8.49
N HIS A 45 4.27 -1.80 -8.60
CA HIS A 45 3.83 -0.91 -7.53
C HIS A 45 3.41 -1.70 -6.29
N TYR A 46 2.65 -2.78 -6.46
CA TYR A 46 2.25 -3.66 -5.37
C TYR A 46 3.45 -4.28 -4.66
N VAL A 47 4.41 -4.84 -5.40
CA VAL A 47 5.64 -5.42 -4.81
C VAL A 47 6.46 -4.37 -4.07
N ARG A 48 6.62 -3.18 -4.66
CA ARG A 48 7.35 -2.07 -4.02
C ARG A 48 6.66 -1.62 -2.74
N SER A 49 5.34 -1.48 -2.77
CA SER A 49 4.53 -1.13 -1.61
C SER A 49 4.74 -2.12 -0.45
N ARG A 50 4.74 -3.43 -0.73
CA ARG A 50 5.01 -4.46 0.29
C ARG A 50 6.42 -4.38 0.85
N LEU A 51 7.42 -4.09 0.01
CA LEU A 51 8.80 -3.88 0.47
C LEU A 51 8.91 -2.66 1.40
N GLU A 52 8.24 -1.56 1.07
CA GLU A 52 8.20 -0.37 1.94
C GLU A 52 7.52 -0.68 3.29
N MET A 53 6.48 -1.50 3.30
CA MET A 53 5.85 -1.95 4.55
C MET A 53 6.81 -2.78 5.41
N MET A 54 7.54 -3.71 4.82
CA MET A 54 8.54 -4.52 5.53
C MET A 54 9.68 -3.66 6.05
N ARG A 55 10.12 -2.69 5.25
CA ARG A 55 11.12 -1.71 5.67
C ARG A 55 10.61 -0.87 6.85
N GLY A 56 9.39 -0.33 6.74
CA GLY A 56 8.77 0.42 7.82
C GLY A 56 8.68 -0.39 9.12
N TYR A 57 8.31 -1.67 9.04
CA TYR A 57 8.33 -2.58 10.19
C TYR A 57 9.73 -2.74 10.82
N ALA A 58 10.77 -2.81 9.99
CA ALA A 58 12.14 -2.95 10.47
C ALA A 58 12.67 -1.65 11.12
N GLU A 59 12.26 -0.50 10.60
CA GLU A 59 12.75 0.82 11.01
C GLU A 59 11.87 1.50 12.08
N VAL A 60 10.64 0.98 12.32
CA VAL A 60 9.71 1.60 13.29
C VAL A 60 10.32 1.65 14.68
N ARG A 61 10.08 2.79 15.37
CA ARG A 61 10.47 3.00 16.77
C ARG A 61 9.33 2.82 17.76
N ASP A 62 8.11 2.65 17.25
CA ASP A 62 6.91 2.40 18.05
C ASP A 62 6.72 0.90 18.33
N CYS A 63 5.62 0.55 18.95
CA CYS A 63 5.31 -0.85 19.24
C CYS A 63 5.20 -1.67 17.94
N ARG A 64 6.09 -2.65 17.74
CA ARG A 64 6.06 -3.50 16.53
C ARG A 64 4.78 -4.32 16.39
N ARG A 65 4.16 -4.70 17.50
CA ARG A 65 2.89 -5.41 17.46
C ARG A 65 1.76 -4.51 16.97
N GLU A 66 1.73 -3.29 17.44
CA GLU A 66 0.79 -2.28 16.97
C GLU A 66 0.97 -2.01 15.47
N TYR A 67 2.21 -1.86 15.00
CA TYR A 67 2.52 -1.73 13.58
C TYR A 67 1.93 -2.87 12.74
N LEU A 68 2.03 -4.12 13.21
CA LEU A 68 1.46 -5.29 12.53
C LEU A 68 -0.06 -5.30 12.58
N LEU A 69 -0.66 -4.99 13.72
CA LEU A 69 -2.11 -4.96 13.87
C LEU A 69 -2.73 -3.88 12.98
N ASN A 70 -2.13 -2.69 12.94
CA ASN A 70 -2.56 -1.60 12.06
C ASN A 70 -2.52 -2.00 10.57
N TYR A 71 -1.57 -2.85 10.16
CA TYR A 71 -1.55 -3.39 8.80
C TYR A 71 -2.80 -4.23 8.48
N PHE A 72 -3.38 -4.90 9.47
CA PHE A 72 -4.60 -5.69 9.34
C PHE A 72 -5.87 -4.92 9.70
N GLY A 73 -5.76 -3.60 9.96
CA GLY A 73 -6.89 -2.76 10.32
C GLY A 73 -7.34 -2.88 11.78
N GLU A 74 -6.49 -3.48 12.63
CA GLU A 74 -6.72 -3.58 14.07
C GLU A 74 -5.92 -2.51 14.81
N THR A 75 -6.47 -1.99 15.89
CA THR A 75 -5.80 -1.04 16.79
C THR A 75 -5.39 -1.73 18.09
N LEU A 76 -4.37 -1.21 18.74
CA LEU A 76 -3.94 -1.64 20.07
C LEU A 76 -4.09 -0.44 21.01
N ASP A 77 -4.82 -0.61 22.11
CA ASP A 77 -5.08 0.48 23.07
C ASP A 77 -3.82 0.91 23.84
N GLU A 78 -2.89 -0.03 24.05
CA GLU A 78 -1.64 0.22 24.77
C GLU A 78 -0.47 -0.55 24.12
N PRO A 79 0.78 -0.04 24.18
CA PRO A 79 1.95 -0.74 23.69
C PRO A 79 2.09 -2.15 24.30
N CYS A 80 2.45 -3.13 23.50
CA CYS A 80 2.40 -4.55 23.91
C CYS A 80 3.32 -4.95 25.08
N GLY A 81 4.33 -4.15 25.42
CA GLY A 81 5.30 -4.43 26.49
C GLY A 81 6.32 -5.54 26.21
N PHE A 82 6.16 -6.30 25.12
CA PHE A 82 6.94 -7.52 24.86
C PHE A 82 7.91 -7.42 23.68
N CYS A 83 7.66 -6.53 22.70
CA CYS A 83 8.56 -6.35 21.57
C CYS A 83 9.88 -5.68 22.00
N ASP A 84 10.88 -5.71 21.14
CA ASP A 84 12.19 -5.11 21.38
C ASP A 84 12.09 -3.60 21.68
N ASN A 85 11.27 -2.86 20.91
CA ASN A 85 11.08 -1.42 21.12
C ASN A 85 10.42 -1.12 22.46
N CYS A 86 9.37 -1.85 22.86
CA CYS A 86 8.75 -1.70 24.17
C CYS A 86 9.72 -2.01 25.30
N LYS A 87 10.50 -3.08 25.18
CA LYS A 87 11.52 -3.46 26.18
C LYS A 87 12.66 -2.45 26.28
N ALA A 88 13.00 -1.82 25.16
CA ALA A 88 14.03 -0.78 25.12
C ALA A 88 13.52 0.60 25.60
N GLY A 89 12.20 0.75 25.85
CA GLY A 89 11.59 2.03 26.26
C GLY A 89 11.67 3.09 25.16
N VAL A 90 11.69 2.69 23.88
CA VAL A 90 11.83 3.60 22.73
C VAL A 90 10.47 4.06 22.22
N VAL A 91 9.38 3.45 22.68
CA VAL A 91 8.02 3.78 22.26
C VAL A 91 7.68 5.20 22.72
N VAL A 92 7.41 6.06 21.75
CA VAL A 92 6.99 7.45 21.98
C VAL A 92 5.46 7.46 21.92
N GLU A 93 4.82 7.95 22.97
CA GLU A 93 3.38 8.27 22.93
C GLU A 93 3.19 9.42 21.93
N GLU A 94 2.55 9.14 20.80
CA GLU A 94 2.23 10.18 19.83
C GLU A 94 1.02 10.98 20.34
N ASP A 95 1.13 12.31 20.31
CA ASP A 95 0.01 13.21 20.63
C ASP A 95 -1.07 13.06 19.55
N GLU A 96 -2.22 12.48 19.90
CA GLU A 96 -3.40 12.34 19.03
C GLU A 96 -3.84 13.68 18.44
N ASP A 97 -3.63 14.79 19.16
CA ASP A 97 -3.94 16.16 18.70
C ASP A 97 -3.13 16.58 17.45
N SER A 98 -2.03 15.91 17.15
CA SER A 98 -1.21 16.19 15.97
C SER A 98 -1.71 15.47 14.70
N GLN A 99 -2.62 14.49 14.83
CA GLN A 99 -3.10 13.64 13.75
C GLN A 99 -4.32 14.24 13.05
N PRO A 100 -4.20 14.75 11.80
CA PRO A 100 -5.32 15.38 11.09
C PRO A 100 -6.41 14.42 10.64
N PHE A 101 -6.13 13.14 10.55
CA PHE A 101 -7.06 12.09 10.13
C PHE A 101 -6.97 10.91 11.10
N PRO A 102 -8.10 10.38 11.58
CA PRO A 102 -8.09 9.19 12.45
C PRO A 102 -7.43 7.99 11.77
N LEU A 103 -6.80 7.12 12.56
CA LEU A 103 -6.33 5.83 12.06
C LEU A 103 -7.51 5.04 11.48
N ASN A 104 -7.24 4.29 10.41
CA ASN A 104 -8.22 3.51 9.65
C ASN A 104 -9.33 4.33 8.96
N SER A 105 -9.31 5.67 9.03
CA SER A 105 -10.26 6.50 8.27
C SER A 105 -10.00 6.46 6.77
N ARG A 106 -11.08 6.63 5.99
CA ARG A 106 -10.97 6.73 4.53
C ARG A 106 -10.66 8.17 4.14
N VAL A 107 -9.76 8.33 3.20
CA VAL A 107 -9.34 9.63 2.66
C VAL A 107 -9.26 9.56 1.13
N ILE A 108 -9.40 10.71 0.48
CA ILE A 108 -9.22 10.83 -0.96
C ILE A 108 -8.12 11.83 -1.28
N HIS A 109 -7.24 11.44 -2.20
CA HIS A 109 -6.21 12.28 -2.80
C HIS A 109 -6.54 12.60 -4.24
N SER A 110 -6.32 13.85 -4.68
CA SER A 110 -6.69 14.32 -6.02
C SER A 110 -6.05 13.54 -7.17
N SER A 111 -4.88 12.98 -6.98
CA SER A 111 -4.12 12.27 -8.03
C SER A 111 -4.08 10.75 -7.85
N TRP A 112 -4.34 10.23 -6.65
CA TRP A 112 -4.19 8.80 -6.33
C TRP A 112 -5.48 8.14 -5.87
N GLY A 113 -6.60 8.87 -5.90
CA GLY A 113 -7.90 8.33 -5.56
C GLY A 113 -8.08 8.07 -4.07
N GLU A 114 -8.90 7.08 -3.75
CA GLU A 114 -9.24 6.71 -2.39
C GLU A 114 -8.15 5.87 -1.73
N GLY A 115 -8.04 6.01 -0.42
CA GLY A 115 -7.11 5.26 0.41
C GLY A 115 -7.53 5.26 1.86
N GLN A 116 -6.81 4.50 2.67
CA GLN A 116 -7.03 4.37 4.11
C GLN A 116 -5.80 4.83 4.87
N VAL A 117 -6.00 5.61 5.92
CA VAL A 117 -4.94 6.01 6.85
C VAL A 117 -4.53 4.80 7.66
N MET A 118 -3.29 4.36 7.47
CA MET A 118 -2.80 3.15 8.12
C MET A 118 -2.10 3.45 9.44
N ARG A 119 -1.26 4.49 9.47
CA ARG A 119 -0.50 4.88 10.67
C ARG A 119 0.15 6.24 10.49
N TYR A 120 0.65 6.74 11.60
CA TYR A 120 1.59 7.85 11.65
C TYR A 120 3.00 7.35 11.98
N GLU A 121 4.01 8.04 11.51
CA GLU A 121 5.43 7.79 11.81
C GLU A 121 6.08 9.14 12.12
N GLY A 122 5.96 9.60 13.37
CA GLY A 122 6.36 10.93 13.80
C GLY A 122 5.62 12.02 13.00
N ASP A 123 6.36 12.80 12.21
CA ASP A 123 5.81 13.87 11.36
C ASP A 123 5.19 13.39 10.03
N LYS A 124 5.05 12.07 9.84
CA LYS A 124 4.57 11.48 8.58
C LYS A 124 3.28 10.70 8.77
N ILE A 125 2.43 10.74 7.75
CA ILE A 125 1.22 9.92 7.62
C ILE A 125 1.42 8.90 6.51
N VAL A 126 1.11 7.65 6.78
CA VAL A 126 1.16 6.54 5.83
C VAL A 126 -0.24 6.14 5.44
N ILE A 127 -0.51 6.15 4.14
CA ILE A 127 -1.81 5.86 3.55
C ILE A 127 -1.68 4.72 2.56
N LEU A 128 -2.61 3.77 2.63
CA LEU A 128 -2.79 2.72 1.64
C LEU A 128 -3.85 3.17 0.65
N PHE A 129 -3.45 3.54 -0.55
CA PHE A 129 -4.34 3.84 -1.66
C PHE A 129 -4.74 2.56 -2.40
N ASP A 130 -5.99 2.50 -2.82
CA ASP A 130 -6.57 1.31 -3.44
C ASP A 130 -5.87 0.94 -4.76
N GLU A 131 -5.44 1.92 -5.56
CA GLU A 131 -4.82 1.68 -6.87
C GLU A 131 -3.28 1.69 -6.85
N VAL A 132 -2.66 2.52 -5.99
CA VAL A 132 -1.21 2.78 -6.06
C VAL A 132 -0.45 2.25 -4.84
N GLY A 133 -1.15 1.61 -3.87
CA GLY A 133 -0.55 1.05 -2.67
C GLY A 133 -0.10 2.11 -1.66
N TYR A 134 0.88 1.78 -0.84
CA TYR A 134 1.33 2.63 0.24
C TYR A 134 2.05 3.89 -0.22
N LYS A 135 1.67 5.03 0.38
CA LYS A 135 2.34 6.33 0.21
C LYS A 135 2.52 6.98 1.56
N THR A 136 3.66 7.65 1.72
CA THR A 136 4.00 8.38 2.94
C THR A 136 4.10 9.87 2.64
N PHE A 137 3.50 10.70 3.48
CA PHE A 137 3.50 12.15 3.36
C PHE A 137 3.94 12.79 4.67
N ALA A 138 4.56 13.96 4.60
CA ALA A 138 4.70 14.80 5.77
C ALA A 138 3.32 15.37 6.17
N VAL A 139 2.96 15.28 7.44
CA VAL A 139 1.66 15.74 7.97
C VAL A 139 1.46 17.24 7.68
N ASP A 140 2.49 18.04 7.90
CA ASP A 140 2.45 19.48 7.62
C ASP A 140 2.16 19.78 6.14
N PHE A 141 2.73 18.98 5.22
CA PHE A 141 2.51 19.17 3.80
C PHE A 141 1.07 18.83 3.41
N VAL A 142 0.50 17.78 4.02
CA VAL A 142 -0.91 17.40 3.82
C VAL A 142 -1.85 18.51 4.31
N ARG A 143 -1.59 19.07 5.51
CA ARG A 143 -2.37 20.19 6.07
C ARG A 143 -2.30 21.45 5.21
N LEU A 144 -1.07 21.88 4.86
CA LEU A 144 -0.84 23.14 4.13
C LEU A 144 -1.41 23.10 2.70
N ARG A 145 -1.34 21.98 2.03
CA ARG A 145 -1.77 21.83 0.63
C ARG A 145 -3.18 21.26 0.48
N GLY A 146 -3.81 20.81 1.55
CA GLY A 146 -5.13 20.18 1.50
C GLY A 146 -5.19 18.99 0.54
N LEU A 147 -4.11 18.19 0.52
CA LEU A 147 -3.95 17.08 -0.44
C LEU A 147 -4.91 15.93 -0.17
N LEU A 148 -5.35 15.79 1.06
CA LEU A 148 -6.25 14.73 1.50
C LEU A 148 -7.55 15.34 2.01
N LYS A 149 -8.64 14.64 1.77
CA LYS A 149 -9.96 14.93 2.34
C LYS A 149 -10.49 13.66 2.97
N ALA A 150 -11.07 13.78 4.17
CA ALA A 150 -11.79 12.67 4.78
C ALA A 150 -13.01 12.30 3.92
N ILE A 151 -13.30 11.02 3.86
CA ILE A 151 -14.53 10.47 3.26
C ILE A 151 -15.29 9.84 4.42
N ASP A 152 -16.55 10.24 4.59
CA ASP A 152 -17.47 9.65 5.56
C ASP A 152 -17.99 8.29 5.09
#